data_a2ccc9e806b4f5549e4ffbc3c2a91614
#
_entry.id   a2ccc9e806b4f5549e4ffbc3c2a91614
#
_cell.length_a   1.000
_cell.length_b   1.000
_cell.length_c   1.000
_cell.angle_alpha   90.00
_cell.angle_beta   90.00
_cell.angle_gamma   90.00
#
_symmetry.space_group_name_H-M   'P 1'
#
loop_
_entity.id
_entity.type
_entity.pdbx_description
1 polymer ?
#
loop_
_entity_poly.entity_id
_entity_poly.type
_entity_poly.pdbx_seq_one_letter_code
_entity_poly.pdbx_strand_id
1 'polypeptide(L)'
;MTKEEIIKMQISRVEKEIRDTPYDKSSEHHHGVLKAKLAKLKDELEGPMNKGGGGGMGYAIKHSGDASVVLVGLPSVGKSTLLNKVTNAESKVGNYDFTTLGVVPGMMEYKGVKIQMLDLPGIIEGAAGNKGFGRKVISVIRASDLVVLMTDVQRINWLNVVSQELYNAGIRLNMRPPKILVHKTHKGAIQVIDPYNSFDKEEVVDIAEEMGLGNAIIQLGEKIESVDRLIDGLVKTRKYMPAVEIVSKVDQNPSVPAKVGTSPLNRGEVVFMSAEKGVGIEEFKEKVWQGLGLVRVYLKKDRTGEADKKEPLIIKNTATLDGVLKRISNQMRDDVGKAYIWGKNARFPGQEVSFNFLVFDEMEVYFGR
;
A
#
# COMPACT_ATOMS: atom_id res chain seq x y z
N MET A 1 5.58 -33.30 13.01
CA MET A 1 5.75 -32.06 12.23
C MET A 1 4.40 -31.36 12.12
N THR A 2 4.36 -30.09 12.45
CA THR A 2 3.15 -29.29 12.28
C THR A 2 2.93 -28.98 10.79
N LYS A 3 1.69 -28.62 10.40
CA LYS A 3 1.40 -28.21 9.02
C LYS A 3 2.29 -27.04 8.58
N GLU A 4 2.58 -26.11 9.49
CA GLU A 4 3.45 -24.97 9.27
C GLU A 4 4.91 -25.39 8.97
N GLU A 5 5.44 -26.35 9.71
CA GLU A 5 6.80 -26.89 9.48
C GLU A 5 6.91 -27.56 8.11
N ILE A 6 5.87 -28.31 7.70
CA ILE A 6 5.83 -28.94 6.38
C ILE A 6 5.87 -27.91 5.27
N ILE A 7 5.05 -26.85 5.36
CA ILE A 7 5.02 -25.78 4.35
C ILE A 7 6.38 -25.06 4.29
N LYS A 8 7.01 -24.74 5.44
CA LYS A 8 8.34 -24.11 5.47
C LYS A 8 9.41 -24.98 4.80
N MET A 9 9.35 -26.29 5.01
CA MET A 9 10.27 -27.23 4.37
C MET A 9 10.04 -27.28 2.85
N GLN A 10 8.79 -27.26 2.39
CA GLN A 10 8.46 -27.19 0.97
C GLN A 10 8.94 -25.87 0.33
N ILE A 11 8.75 -24.75 1.00
CA ILE A 11 9.27 -23.43 0.56
C ILE A 11 10.79 -23.52 0.37
N SER A 12 11.53 -23.98 1.38
CA SER A 12 12.99 -24.08 1.30
C SER A 12 13.46 -25.01 0.15
N ARG A 13 12.71 -26.09 -0.12
CA ARG A 13 13.00 -26.97 -1.25
C ARG A 13 12.79 -26.30 -2.60
N VAL A 14 11.69 -25.59 -2.77
CA VAL A 14 11.38 -24.87 -4.01
C VAL A 14 12.37 -23.71 -4.22
N GLU A 15 12.72 -22.96 -3.17
CA GLU A 15 13.72 -21.89 -3.25
C GLU A 15 15.12 -22.42 -3.61
N LYS A 16 15.47 -23.63 -3.15
CA LYS A 16 16.71 -24.30 -3.56
C LYS A 16 16.64 -24.71 -5.03
N GLU A 17 15.54 -25.29 -5.48
CA GLU A 17 15.34 -25.70 -6.87
C GLU A 17 15.43 -24.52 -7.83
N ILE A 18 14.82 -23.37 -7.49
CA ILE A 18 14.94 -22.11 -8.26
C ILE A 18 16.40 -21.66 -8.36
N ARG A 19 17.20 -21.76 -7.29
CA ARG A 19 18.61 -21.36 -7.31
C ARG A 19 19.49 -22.32 -8.11
N ASP A 20 19.21 -23.62 -8.01
CA ASP A 20 20.02 -24.67 -8.61
C ASP A 20 19.71 -24.84 -10.12
N THR A 21 18.54 -24.39 -10.58
CA THR A 21 18.14 -24.42 -12.00
C THR A 21 18.73 -23.22 -12.73
N PRO A 22 19.59 -23.40 -13.75
CA PRO A 22 20.09 -22.29 -14.56
C PRO A 22 18.92 -21.54 -15.22
N TYR A 23 19.01 -20.23 -15.29
CA TYR A 23 17.99 -19.40 -15.96
C TYR A 23 18.39 -19.20 -17.42
N ASP A 24 17.74 -19.92 -18.32
CA ASP A 24 17.89 -19.78 -19.77
C ASP A 24 16.52 -19.86 -20.45
N LYS A 25 16.47 -19.69 -21.76
CA LYS A 25 15.23 -19.69 -22.52
C LYS A 25 14.46 -21.02 -22.44
N SER A 26 15.15 -22.13 -22.22
CA SER A 26 14.53 -23.47 -22.11
C SER A 26 13.94 -23.73 -20.72
N SER A 27 14.47 -23.09 -19.69
CA SER A 27 14.06 -23.23 -18.29
C SER A 27 13.12 -22.11 -17.83
N GLU A 28 12.87 -21.08 -18.64
CA GLU A 28 12.06 -19.90 -18.27
C GLU A 28 10.65 -20.30 -17.84
N HIS A 29 9.97 -21.17 -18.58
CA HIS A 29 8.65 -21.68 -18.24
C HIS A 29 8.68 -22.46 -16.90
N HIS A 30 9.66 -23.34 -16.72
CA HIS A 30 9.82 -24.10 -15.47
C HIS A 30 10.04 -23.18 -14.26
N HIS A 31 10.87 -22.14 -14.43
CA HIS A 31 11.02 -21.08 -13.40
C HIS A 31 9.70 -20.37 -13.09
N GLY A 32 8.87 -20.14 -14.09
CA GLY A 32 7.54 -19.56 -13.93
C GLY A 32 6.65 -20.41 -13.02
N VAL A 33 6.57 -21.70 -13.28
CA VAL A 33 5.81 -22.66 -12.47
C VAL A 33 6.36 -22.76 -11.04
N LEU A 34 7.68 -22.82 -10.87
CA LEU A 34 8.31 -22.85 -9.54
C LEU A 34 8.01 -21.56 -8.74
N LYS A 35 8.03 -20.40 -9.38
CA LYS A 35 7.63 -19.13 -8.74
C LYS A 35 6.16 -19.12 -8.34
N ALA A 36 5.27 -19.66 -9.16
CA ALA A 36 3.85 -19.83 -8.85
C ALA A 36 3.66 -20.71 -7.62
N LYS A 37 4.35 -21.86 -7.59
CA LYS A 37 4.35 -22.78 -6.45
C LYS A 37 4.85 -22.13 -5.17
N LEU A 38 5.95 -21.38 -5.25
CA LEU A 38 6.50 -20.64 -4.13
C LEU A 38 5.52 -19.58 -3.61
N ALA A 39 4.87 -18.84 -4.51
CA ALA A 39 3.87 -17.84 -4.14
C ALA A 39 2.68 -18.48 -3.42
N LYS A 40 2.15 -19.60 -3.94
CA LYS A 40 1.06 -20.35 -3.31
C LYS A 40 1.43 -20.86 -1.92
N LEU A 41 2.60 -21.47 -1.76
CA LEU A 41 3.07 -21.96 -0.46
C LEU A 41 3.26 -20.83 0.56
N LYS A 42 3.77 -19.67 0.13
CA LYS A 42 3.87 -18.48 0.99
C LYS A 42 2.50 -17.98 1.41
N ASP A 43 1.53 -17.96 0.50
CA ASP A 43 0.14 -17.58 0.82
C ASP A 43 -0.51 -18.58 1.80
N GLU A 44 -0.28 -19.87 1.64
CA GLU A 44 -0.79 -20.89 2.56
C GLU A 44 -0.14 -20.76 3.95
N LEU A 45 1.15 -20.39 4.01
CA LEU A 45 1.87 -20.17 5.27
C LEU A 45 1.33 -18.95 6.01
N GLU A 46 0.99 -17.87 5.30
CA GLU A 46 0.40 -16.68 5.89
C GLU A 46 -1.02 -16.90 6.41
N GLY A 47 -1.72 -17.89 5.85
CA GLY A 47 -3.09 -18.27 6.20
C GLY A 47 -4.14 -17.25 5.70
N PRO A 48 -5.44 -17.53 5.88
CA PRO A 48 -6.50 -16.67 5.41
C PRO A 48 -6.58 -15.39 6.27
N MET A 49 -5.81 -14.37 5.92
CA MET A 49 -5.84 -13.05 6.59
C MET A 49 -7.13 -12.26 6.37
N ASN A 50 -8.02 -12.72 5.47
CA ASN A 50 -9.26 -12.00 5.14
C ASN A 50 -10.45 -12.94 4.91
N LYS A 51 -10.83 -13.73 5.91
CA LYS A 51 -12.23 -14.12 6.00
C LYS A 51 -12.92 -13.15 6.96
N GLY A 52 -13.53 -12.12 6.41
CA GLY A 52 -14.50 -11.30 7.12
C GLY A 52 -15.58 -12.21 7.68
N GLY A 53 -15.76 -12.19 8.99
CA GLY A 53 -16.81 -12.91 9.69
C GLY A 53 -16.26 -13.88 10.74
N GLY A 54 -16.16 -13.41 12.01
CA GLY A 54 -16.15 -14.26 13.19
C GLY A 54 -14.81 -14.82 13.65
N GLY A 55 -14.19 -14.18 14.65
CA GLY A 55 -13.44 -14.91 15.68
C GLY A 55 -11.98 -15.28 15.44
N GLY A 56 -11.28 -14.71 14.46
CA GLY A 56 -9.83 -14.83 14.36
C GLY A 56 -9.15 -13.57 14.89
N MET A 57 -8.15 -13.68 15.75
CA MET A 57 -7.31 -12.58 16.21
C MET A 57 -6.51 -11.97 15.03
N GLY A 58 -7.20 -11.30 14.10
CA GLY A 58 -6.58 -10.31 13.23
C GLY A 58 -6.15 -9.16 14.13
N TYR A 59 -4.89 -8.79 14.12
CA TYR A 59 -4.43 -7.56 14.77
C TYR A 59 -5.06 -6.38 14.02
N ALA A 60 -6.32 -6.07 14.35
CA ALA A 60 -7.02 -4.93 13.77
C ALA A 60 -6.40 -3.67 14.36
N ILE A 61 -5.71 -2.90 13.54
CA ILE A 61 -5.34 -1.54 13.92
C ILE A 61 -6.64 -0.76 14.05
N LYS A 62 -6.94 -0.25 15.24
CA LYS A 62 -8.01 0.72 15.40
C LYS A 62 -7.54 2.00 14.70
N HIS A 63 -8.04 2.25 13.51
CA HIS A 63 -7.76 3.47 12.78
C HIS A 63 -8.27 4.67 13.57
N SER A 64 -7.37 5.58 13.90
CA SER A 64 -7.68 6.87 14.49
C SER A 64 -7.24 7.95 13.50
N GLY A 65 -8.11 8.92 13.23
CA GLY A 65 -7.87 9.92 12.21
C GLY A 65 -8.32 9.49 10.80
N ASP A 66 -7.85 10.20 9.79
CA ASP A 66 -8.26 10.05 8.38
C ASP A 66 -7.45 9.02 7.62
N ALA A 67 -6.21 8.77 8.05
CA ALA A 67 -5.30 7.78 7.47
C ALA A 67 -4.27 7.30 8.49
N SER A 68 -3.62 6.17 8.19
CA SER A 68 -2.56 5.57 8.99
C SER A 68 -1.28 5.38 8.19
N VAL A 69 -0.15 5.73 8.81
CA VAL A 69 1.19 5.66 8.24
C VAL A 69 2.10 4.90 9.18
N VAL A 70 2.78 3.88 8.70
CA VAL A 70 3.71 3.08 9.48
C VAL A 70 5.16 3.43 9.16
N LEU A 71 5.98 3.63 10.20
CA LEU A 71 7.41 3.89 10.10
C LEU A 71 8.18 2.58 10.20
N VAL A 72 8.93 2.24 9.15
CA VAL A 72 9.75 1.03 9.05
C VAL A 72 11.20 1.44 8.85
N GLY A 73 12.09 1.03 9.73
CA GLY A 73 13.51 1.41 9.66
C GLY A 73 14.32 0.74 10.76
N LEU A 74 15.63 0.61 10.54
CA LEU A 74 16.56 0.06 11.52
C LEU A 74 16.53 0.82 12.86
N PRO A 75 17.00 0.21 13.95
CA PRO A 75 17.20 0.93 15.20
C PRO A 75 18.10 2.16 14.99
N SER A 76 17.85 3.21 15.76
CA SER A 76 18.65 4.44 15.79
C SER A 76 18.72 5.26 14.49
N VAL A 77 17.88 4.98 13.47
CA VAL A 77 17.80 5.83 12.26
C VAL A 77 17.01 7.14 12.46
N GLY A 78 16.43 7.35 13.66
CA GLY A 78 15.71 8.59 13.97
C GLY A 78 14.20 8.53 13.82
N LYS A 79 13.57 7.33 13.78
CA LYS A 79 12.11 7.18 13.67
C LYS A 79 11.35 7.90 14.78
N SER A 80 11.71 7.63 16.04
CA SER A 80 11.06 8.25 17.20
C SER A 80 11.35 9.75 17.28
N THR A 81 12.51 10.22 16.79
CA THR A 81 12.82 11.65 16.68
C THR A 81 11.90 12.30 15.64
N LEU A 82 11.72 11.67 14.47
CA LEU A 82 10.78 12.13 13.45
C LEU A 82 9.36 12.16 14.01
N LEU A 83 8.90 11.05 14.62
CA LEU A 83 7.57 10.97 15.22
C LEU A 83 7.33 12.12 16.19
N ASN A 84 8.26 12.39 17.10
CA ASN A 84 8.15 13.49 18.06
C ASN A 84 8.12 14.87 17.40
N LYS A 85 8.76 15.06 16.25
CA LYS A 85 8.79 16.34 15.52
C LYS A 85 7.54 16.60 14.71
N VAL A 86 6.91 15.56 14.18
CA VAL A 86 5.72 15.70 13.31
C VAL A 86 4.41 15.56 14.06
N THR A 87 4.44 15.05 15.30
CA THR A 87 3.24 14.88 16.13
C THR A 87 3.19 15.90 17.26
N ASN A 88 2.00 16.41 17.58
CA ASN A 88 1.80 17.31 18.70
C ASN A 88 1.91 16.57 20.03
N ALA A 89 2.50 17.20 21.05
CA ALA A 89 2.71 16.62 22.37
C ALA A 89 1.41 16.15 23.05
N GLU A 90 0.29 16.82 22.77
CA GLU A 90 -1.03 16.48 23.30
C GLU A 90 -1.62 15.21 22.69
N SER A 91 -1.17 14.79 21.52
CA SER A 91 -1.67 13.58 20.82
C SER A 91 -1.04 12.26 21.30
N LYS A 92 -0.11 12.31 22.28
CA LYS A 92 0.57 11.11 22.82
C LYS A 92 -0.32 10.23 23.71
N VAL A 93 -1.53 10.64 24.03
CA VAL A 93 -2.39 9.97 25.02
C VAL A 93 -3.72 9.57 24.39
N GLY A 94 -3.66 8.63 23.47
CA GLY A 94 -4.83 7.79 23.18
C GLY A 94 -4.60 6.42 23.85
N ASN A 95 -5.58 5.91 24.58
CA ASN A 95 -5.59 4.50 25.01
C ASN A 95 -5.65 3.63 23.75
N TYR A 96 -4.49 3.23 23.24
CA TYR A 96 -4.39 2.35 22.09
C TYR A 96 -4.15 0.93 22.58
N ASP A 97 -4.98 -0.01 22.16
CA ASP A 97 -4.92 -1.44 22.51
C ASP A 97 -3.69 -2.17 21.91
N PHE A 98 -2.60 -1.44 21.56
CA PHE A 98 -1.40 -1.98 20.93
C PHE A 98 -0.26 -2.34 21.89
N THR A 99 -0.51 -2.39 23.18
CA THR A 99 0.51 -2.65 24.22
C THR A 99 1.26 -3.96 24.02
N THR A 100 0.71 -4.93 23.29
CA THR A 100 1.35 -6.23 23.03
C THR A 100 2.42 -6.20 21.93
N LEU A 101 2.50 -5.13 21.10
CA LEU A 101 3.46 -5.02 19.99
C LEU A 101 4.51 -3.93 20.20
N GLY A 102 4.42 -3.14 21.26
CA GLY A 102 5.32 -2.00 21.49
C GLY A 102 5.20 -0.90 20.43
N VAL A 103 4.10 -0.86 19.66
CA VAL A 103 3.85 0.20 18.65
C VAL A 103 3.63 1.52 19.36
N VAL A 104 4.39 2.54 18.99
CA VAL A 104 4.23 3.91 19.51
C VAL A 104 3.41 4.73 18.52
N PRO A 105 2.16 5.08 18.86
CA PRO A 105 1.35 5.92 18.00
C PRO A 105 1.62 7.41 18.22
N GLY A 106 1.43 8.21 17.17
CA GLY A 106 1.40 9.67 17.24
C GLY A 106 0.39 10.20 16.22
N MET A 107 -0.08 11.42 16.37
CA MET A 107 -0.99 12.06 15.43
C MET A 107 -0.30 13.24 14.76
N MET A 108 -0.12 13.17 13.46
CA MET A 108 0.36 14.26 12.63
C MET A 108 -0.83 14.98 12.01
N GLU A 109 -0.87 16.29 12.14
CA GLU A 109 -1.85 17.13 11.46
C GLU A 109 -1.19 17.84 10.28
N TYR A 110 -1.76 17.68 9.10
CA TYR A 110 -1.27 18.32 7.89
C TYR A 110 -2.42 18.66 6.93
N LYS A 111 -2.50 19.91 6.47
CA LYS A 111 -3.58 20.39 5.58
C LYS A 111 -5.00 20.08 6.09
N GLY A 112 -5.19 20.12 7.43
CA GLY A 112 -6.49 19.82 8.05
C GLY A 112 -6.82 18.32 8.15
N VAL A 113 -5.87 17.44 7.82
CA VAL A 113 -6.02 15.97 7.90
C VAL A 113 -5.29 15.44 9.12
N LYS A 114 -5.90 14.51 9.83
CA LYS A 114 -5.31 13.80 10.97
C LYS A 114 -4.76 12.45 10.52
N ILE A 115 -3.44 12.33 10.53
CA ILE A 115 -2.72 11.14 10.07
C ILE A 115 -2.11 10.44 11.27
N GLN A 116 -2.56 9.20 11.51
CA GLN A 116 -2.00 8.35 12.56
C GLN A 116 -0.64 7.82 12.12
N MET A 117 0.41 8.20 12.85
CA MET A 117 1.79 7.72 12.65
C MET A 117 2.08 6.57 13.62
N LEU A 118 2.58 5.45 13.09
CA LEU A 118 2.87 4.24 13.88
C LEU A 118 4.37 3.94 13.82
N ASP A 119 5.10 4.10 14.93
CA ASP A 119 6.48 3.62 15.04
C ASP A 119 6.49 2.16 15.47
N LEU A 120 7.22 1.32 14.74
CA LEU A 120 7.44 -0.09 15.03
C LEU A 120 8.85 -0.27 15.64
N PRO A 121 9.04 -0.04 16.94
CA PRO A 121 10.36 -0.20 17.56
C PRO A 121 10.75 -1.67 17.69
N GLY A 122 12.04 -1.97 17.49
CA GLY A 122 12.65 -3.25 17.85
C GLY A 122 12.26 -4.49 17.03
N ILE A 123 11.29 -4.39 16.12
CA ILE A 123 10.73 -5.55 15.43
C ILE A 123 11.55 -5.93 14.17
N ILE A 124 12.48 -5.06 13.77
CA ILE A 124 13.28 -5.20 12.55
C ILE A 124 14.62 -5.90 12.81
N GLU A 125 14.98 -6.16 14.08
CA GLU A 125 16.23 -6.86 14.43
C GLU A 125 16.32 -8.26 13.82
N GLY A 126 15.18 -8.94 13.60
CA GLY A 126 15.11 -10.22 12.93
C GLY A 126 15.35 -10.14 11.41
N ALA A 127 14.96 -9.05 10.76
CA ALA A 127 15.16 -8.86 9.32
C ALA A 127 16.63 -8.62 8.96
N ALA A 128 17.39 -7.92 9.81
CA ALA A 128 18.84 -7.75 9.67
C ALA A 128 19.63 -9.06 9.81
N GLY A 129 19.02 -10.12 10.40
CA GLY A 129 19.62 -11.42 10.62
C GLY A 129 19.10 -12.55 9.73
N ASN A 130 18.62 -12.30 8.52
CA ASN A 130 18.04 -13.28 7.58
C ASN A 130 16.78 -14.03 8.07
N LYS A 131 16.07 -13.53 9.09
CA LYS A 131 14.84 -14.16 9.60
C LYS A 131 13.55 -13.54 9.05
N GLY A 132 13.65 -12.48 8.23
CA GLY A 132 12.52 -11.72 7.68
C GLY A 132 11.71 -10.94 8.72
N PHE A 133 10.69 -10.22 8.26
CA PHE A 133 9.74 -9.56 9.15
C PHE A 133 8.82 -10.57 9.83
N GLY A 134 8.63 -10.45 11.14
CA GLY A 134 7.65 -11.29 11.84
C GLY A 134 6.23 -11.06 11.32
N ARG A 135 5.37 -12.09 11.36
CA ARG A 135 3.96 -12.01 10.89
C ARG A 135 3.20 -10.80 11.45
N LYS A 136 3.46 -10.46 12.72
CA LYS A 136 2.82 -9.31 13.40
C LYS A 136 3.16 -7.98 12.74
N VAL A 137 4.44 -7.78 12.36
CA VAL A 137 4.90 -6.57 11.67
C VAL A 137 4.25 -6.45 10.30
N ILE A 138 4.28 -7.52 9.53
CA ILE A 138 3.64 -7.58 8.20
C ILE A 138 2.14 -7.28 8.32
N SER A 139 1.45 -7.78 9.36
CA SER A 139 0.03 -7.48 9.58
C SER A 139 -0.22 -5.99 9.82
N VAL A 140 0.62 -5.33 10.62
CA VAL A 140 0.52 -3.88 10.88
C VAL A 140 0.78 -3.08 9.59
N ILE A 141 1.83 -3.45 8.84
CA ILE A 141 2.12 -2.80 7.55
C ILE A 141 0.94 -2.96 6.58
N ARG A 142 0.39 -4.17 6.44
CA ARG A 142 -0.75 -4.45 5.56
C ARG A 142 -2.02 -3.69 5.95
N ALA A 143 -2.22 -3.42 7.24
CA ALA A 143 -3.36 -2.67 7.75
C ALA A 143 -3.21 -1.15 7.56
N SER A 144 -1.99 -0.65 7.36
CA SER A 144 -1.72 0.78 7.17
C SER A 144 -2.03 1.24 5.73
N ASP A 145 -2.23 2.56 5.57
CA ASP A 145 -2.50 3.19 4.28
C ASP A 145 -1.24 3.56 3.50
N LEU A 146 -0.12 3.82 4.18
CA LEU A 146 1.17 4.17 3.60
C LEU A 146 2.30 3.66 4.48
N VAL A 147 3.39 3.24 3.86
CA VAL A 147 4.61 2.86 4.56
C VAL A 147 5.71 3.90 4.34
N VAL A 148 6.42 4.26 5.40
CA VAL A 148 7.62 5.08 5.36
C VAL A 148 8.82 4.18 5.60
N LEU A 149 9.70 4.05 4.62
CA LEU A 149 10.95 3.32 4.74
C LEU A 149 12.06 4.31 5.12
N MET A 150 12.64 4.13 6.30
CA MET A 150 13.59 5.08 6.86
C MET A 150 14.95 4.43 7.12
N THR A 151 15.99 5.01 6.54
CA THR A 151 17.40 4.68 6.79
C THR A 151 18.20 5.92 7.16
N ASP A 152 19.48 5.79 7.43
CA ASP A 152 20.41 6.91 7.60
C ASP A 152 21.46 6.95 6.47
N VAL A 153 22.23 8.02 6.43
CA VAL A 153 23.26 8.26 5.40
C VAL A 153 24.35 7.18 5.33
N GLN A 154 24.50 6.35 6.37
CA GLN A 154 25.51 5.30 6.44
C GLN A 154 25.01 3.96 5.89
N ARG A 155 23.68 3.73 5.88
CA ARG A 155 23.06 2.43 5.61
C ARG A 155 22.04 2.47 4.47
N ILE A 156 22.26 3.29 3.45
CA ILE A 156 21.31 3.52 2.35
C ILE A 156 20.88 2.20 1.67
N ASN A 157 21.82 1.26 1.49
CA ASN A 157 21.55 -0.05 0.88
C ASN A 157 20.48 -0.86 1.65
N TRP A 158 20.20 -0.52 2.90
CA TRP A 158 19.15 -1.17 3.67
C TRP A 158 17.75 -0.96 3.05
N LEU A 159 17.51 0.15 2.35
CA LEU A 159 16.24 0.36 1.64
C LEU A 159 15.95 -0.74 0.63
N ASN A 160 16.96 -1.22 -0.09
CA ASN A 160 16.80 -2.34 -1.03
C ASN A 160 16.45 -3.64 -0.29
N VAL A 161 17.13 -3.91 0.83
CA VAL A 161 16.90 -5.11 1.62
C VAL A 161 15.46 -5.14 2.15
N VAL A 162 15.01 -4.05 2.78
CA VAL A 162 13.65 -4.01 3.33
C VAL A 162 12.58 -4.05 2.25
N SER A 163 12.82 -3.41 1.12
CA SER A 163 11.90 -3.44 -0.01
C SER A 163 11.73 -4.85 -0.57
N GLN A 164 12.84 -5.60 -0.67
CA GLN A 164 12.80 -7.00 -1.11
C GLN A 164 12.08 -7.89 -0.10
N GLU A 165 12.30 -7.68 1.19
CA GLU A 165 11.58 -8.41 2.25
C GLU A 165 10.06 -8.16 2.19
N LEU A 166 9.65 -6.90 2.01
CA LEU A 166 8.23 -6.56 1.84
C LEU A 166 7.65 -7.15 0.56
N TYR A 167 8.42 -7.14 -0.53
CA TYR A 167 8.04 -7.79 -1.79
C TYR A 167 7.81 -9.30 -1.60
N ASN A 168 8.74 -9.97 -0.90
CA ASN A 168 8.64 -11.40 -0.57
C ASN A 168 7.44 -11.71 0.34
N ALA A 169 7.05 -10.76 1.20
CA ALA A 169 5.85 -10.83 2.03
C ALA A 169 4.56 -10.40 1.28
N GLY A 170 4.59 -10.31 -0.05
CA GLY A 170 3.42 -10.01 -0.88
C GLY A 170 2.96 -8.55 -0.82
N ILE A 171 3.80 -7.62 -0.35
CA ILE A 171 3.53 -6.18 -0.35
C ILE A 171 4.21 -5.54 -1.56
N ARG A 172 3.45 -4.78 -2.34
CA ARG A 172 3.88 -4.11 -3.58
C ARG A 172 3.90 -2.61 -3.35
N LEU A 173 5.10 -2.07 -3.13
CA LEU A 173 5.31 -0.66 -2.83
C LEU A 173 5.31 0.17 -4.12
N ASN A 174 4.56 1.27 -4.14
CA ASN A 174 4.47 2.20 -5.26
C ASN A 174 4.15 1.51 -6.61
N MET A 175 3.48 0.37 -6.56
CA MET A 175 3.05 -0.38 -7.74
C MET A 175 1.52 -0.36 -7.83
N ARG A 176 1.01 -0.46 -9.06
CA ARG A 176 -0.41 -0.73 -9.30
C ARG A 176 -0.66 -2.23 -9.51
N PRO A 177 -1.84 -2.75 -9.15
CA PRO A 177 -2.22 -4.11 -9.52
C PRO A 177 -2.18 -4.29 -11.04
N PRO A 178 -1.74 -5.44 -11.54
CA PRO A 178 -1.86 -5.74 -12.96
C PRO A 178 -3.35 -5.90 -13.34
N LYS A 179 -3.71 -5.47 -14.54
CA LYS A 179 -5.09 -5.62 -15.04
C LYS A 179 -5.31 -7.02 -15.56
N ILE A 180 -5.50 -7.96 -14.64
CA ILE A 180 -5.83 -9.36 -14.94
C ILE A 180 -7.18 -9.67 -14.31
N LEU A 181 -8.13 -10.11 -15.14
CA LEU A 181 -9.44 -10.55 -14.69
C LEU A 181 -9.48 -12.08 -14.69
N VAL A 182 -9.88 -12.66 -13.55
CA VAL A 182 -10.03 -14.09 -13.38
C VAL A 182 -11.49 -14.40 -13.08
N HIS A 183 -12.19 -15.00 -14.04
CA HIS A 183 -13.56 -15.48 -13.89
C HIS A 183 -13.54 -17.00 -13.68
N LYS A 184 -13.79 -17.46 -12.45
CA LYS A 184 -13.92 -18.89 -12.17
C LYS A 184 -15.19 -19.43 -12.83
N THR A 185 -15.06 -20.57 -13.51
CA THR A 185 -16.18 -21.28 -14.15
C THR A 185 -16.44 -22.59 -13.42
N HIS A 186 -17.66 -23.12 -13.55
CA HIS A 186 -18.00 -24.41 -12.92
C HIS A 186 -17.52 -25.62 -13.71
N LYS A 187 -17.31 -25.47 -15.02
CA LYS A 187 -16.91 -26.52 -15.96
C LYS A 187 -16.01 -25.95 -17.03
N GLY A 188 -15.17 -26.80 -17.63
CA GLY A 188 -14.26 -26.42 -18.71
C GLY A 188 -12.80 -26.39 -18.22
N ALA A 189 -11.87 -26.16 -19.13
CA ALA A 189 -10.46 -25.93 -18.84
C ALA A 189 -10.20 -24.43 -18.59
N ILE A 190 -8.96 -24.10 -18.26
CA ILE A 190 -8.51 -22.71 -18.21
C ILE A 190 -8.46 -22.17 -19.64
N GLN A 191 -9.13 -21.03 -19.87
CA GLN A 191 -9.10 -20.27 -21.11
C GLN A 191 -8.32 -18.97 -20.89
N VAL A 192 -7.35 -18.71 -21.76
CA VAL A 192 -6.49 -17.53 -21.70
C VAL A 192 -6.84 -16.57 -22.84
N ILE A 193 -7.19 -15.33 -22.50
CA ILE A 193 -7.43 -14.22 -23.42
C ILE A 193 -6.29 -13.22 -23.20
N ASP A 194 -5.28 -13.26 -24.06
CA ASP A 194 -4.14 -12.34 -24.06
C ASP A 194 -4.02 -11.64 -25.41
N PRO A 195 -4.67 -10.47 -25.62
CA PRO A 195 -4.57 -9.72 -26.85
C PRO A 195 -3.21 -9.06 -27.07
N TYR A 196 -2.34 -9.09 -26.08
CA TYR A 196 -1.01 -8.45 -26.10
C TYR A 196 0.12 -9.42 -26.40
N ASN A 197 -0.17 -10.74 -26.46
CA ASN A 197 0.84 -11.79 -26.60
C ASN A 197 1.98 -11.66 -25.58
N SER A 198 1.61 -11.46 -24.31
CA SER A 198 2.58 -11.29 -23.21
C SER A 198 3.29 -12.60 -22.88
N PHE A 199 2.58 -13.73 -22.99
CA PHE A 199 3.05 -15.09 -22.66
C PHE A 199 2.47 -16.11 -23.62
N ASP A 200 3.09 -17.28 -23.69
CA ASP A 200 2.49 -18.45 -24.29
C ASP A 200 1.28 -18.90 -23.47
N LYS A 201 0.22 -19.32 -24.13
CA LYS A 201 -1.03 -19.71 -23.44
C LYS A 201 -0.83 -20.91 -22.50
N GLU A 202 0.00 -21.87 -22.91
CA GLU A 202 0.34 -23.03 -22.10
C GLU A 202 1.06 -22.62 -20.80
N GLU A 203 1.99 -21.65 -20.88
CA GLU A 203 2.68 -21.12 -19.71
C GLU A 203 1.71 -20.47 -18.70
N VAL A 204 0.75 -19.69 -19.18
CA VAL A 204 -0.27 -19.07 -18.31
C VAL A 204 -1.16 -20.13 -17.67
N VAL A 205 -1.51 -21.19 -18.42
CA VAL A 205 -2.33 -22.30 -17.92
C VAL A 205 -1.60 -23.02 -16.81
N ASP A 206 -0.34 -23.43 -17.02
CA ASP A 206 0.44 -24.20 -16.04
C ASP A 206 0.68 -23.40 -14.75
N ILE A 207 0.98 -22.11 -14.89
CA ILE A 207 1.10 -21.19 -13.75
C ILE A 207 -0.23 -21.11 -12.98
N ALA A 208 -1.34 -20.99 -13.69
CA ALA A 208 -2.66 -20.87 -13.08
C ALA A 208 -3.10 -22.17 -12.39
N GLU A 209 -2.82 -23.32 -12.99
CA GLU A 209 -3.07 -24.66 -12.39
C GLU A 209 -2.25 -24.86 -11.12
N GLU A 210 -0.96 -24.51 -11.14
CA GLU A 210 -0.11 -24.55 -9.94
C GLU A 210 -0.67 -23.65 -8.83
N MET A 211 -1.26 -22.50 -9.20
CA MET A 211 -1.95 -21.58 -8.27
C MET A 211 -3.31 -22.11 -7.78
N GLY A 212 -3.76 -23.29 -8.28
CA GLY A 212 -5.00 -23.94 -7.88
C GLY A 212 -6.25 -23.43 -8.60
N LEU A 213 -6.10 -22.87 -9.78
CA LEU A 213 -7.19 -22.55 -10.69
C LEU A 213 -7.45 -23.74 -11.61
N GLY A 214 -8.54 -24.48 -11.41
CA GLY A 214 -8.88 -25.63 -12.27
C GLY A 214 -9.74 -25.25 -13.49
N ASN A 215 -10.71 -24.36 -13.30
CA ASN A 215 -11.62 -23.91 -14.36
C ASN A 215 -11.77 -22.39 -14.27
N ALA A 216 -11.29 -21.66 -15.27
CA ALA A 216 -11.34 -20.20 -15.27
C ALA A 216 -11.17 -19.59 -16.66
N ILE A 217 -11.66 -18.38 -16.86
CA ILE A 217 -11.28 -17.50 -17.94
C ILE A 217 -10.33 -16.44 -17.37
N ILE A 218 -9.11 -16.41 -17.88
CA ILE A 218 -8.07 -15.45 -17.48
C ILE A 218 -7.92 -14.45 -18.63
N GLN A 219 -8.26 -13.19 -18.37
CA GLN A 219 -8.17 -12.13 -19.35
C GLN A 219 -7.11 -11.10 -18.93
N LEU A 220 -6.10 -10.91 -19.77
CA LEU A 220 -5.09 -9.86 -19.59
C LEU A 220 -5.63 -8.56 -20.20
N GLY A 221 -5.81 -7.52 -19.38
CA GLY A 221 -6.31 -6.21 -19.78
C GLY A 221 -5.21 -5.19 -20.09
N GLU A 222 -3.96 -5.60 -19.97
CA GLU A 222 -2.75 -4.84 -20.35
C GLU A 222 -1.62 -5.81 -20.67
N LYS A 223 -0.56 -5.32 -21.35
CA LYS A 223 0.66 -6.10 -21.55
C LYS A 223 1.32 -6.38 -20.19
N ILE A 224 1.58 -7.65 -19.90
CA ILE A 224 2.24 -8.08 -18.67
C ILE A 224 3.71 -8.37 -18.96
N GLU A 225 4.60 -7.69 -18.25
CA GLU A 225 6.04 -7.64 -18.59
C GLU A 225 6.85 -8.78 -17.95
N SER A 226 6.30 -9.50 -16.98
CA SER A 226 7.01 -10.59 -16.30
C SER A 226 6.07 -11.59 -15.65
N VAL A 227 6.57 -12.82 -15.47
CA VAL A 227 5.88 -13.89 -14.75
C VAL A 227 5.51 -13.48 -13.32
N ASP A 228 6.36 -12.73 -12.62
CA ASP A 228 6.05 -12.23 -11.28
C ASP A 228 4.83 -11.33 -11.28
N ARG A 229 4.64 -10.51 -12.33
CA ARG A 229 3.44 -9.67 -12.50
C ARG A 229 2.21 -10.50 -12.85
N LEU A 230 2.36 -11.57 -13.66
CA LEU A 230 1.28 -12.51 -13.93
C LEU A 230 0.81 -13.17 -12.62
N ILE A 231 1.74 -13.73 -11.84
CA ILE A 231 1.46 -14.32 -10.53
C ILE A 231 0.77 -13.32 -9.61
N ASP A 232 1.25 -12.07 -9.55
CA ASP A 232 0.64 -11.02 -8.74
C ASP A 232 -0.83 -10.75 -9.11
N GLY A 233 -1.21 -10.91 -10.37
CA GLY A 233 -2.59 -10.75 -10.82
C GLY A 233 -3.49 -11.94 -10.51
N LEU A 234 -2.91 -13.13 -10.40
CA LEU A 234 -3.63 -14.36 -10.06
C LEU A 234 -3.83 -14.52 -8.54
N VAL A 235 -2.95 -13.93 -7.73
CA VAL A 235 -2.96 -13.99 -6.26
C VAL A 235 -3.81 -12.87 -5.67
N LYS A 236 -4.80 -13.21 -4.83
CA LYS A 236 -5.69 -12.23 -4.18
C LYS A 236 -5.09 -11.58 -2.92
N THR A 237 -4.02 -12.14 -2.38
CA THR A 237 -3.43 -11.71 -1.10
C THR A 237 -2.42 -10.58 -1.26
N ARG A 238 -2.10 -10.14 -2.47
CA ARG A 238 -1.16 -9.03 -2.70
C ARG A 238 -1.72 -7.71 -2.19
N LYS A 239 -0.92 -7.01 -1.39
CA LYS A 239 -1.23 -5.66 -0.91
C LYS A 239 -0.43 -4.64 -1.70
N TYR A 240 -1.12 -3.78 -2.43
CA TYR A 240 -0.53 -2.63 -3.12
C TYR A 240 -0.68 -1.40 -2.23
N MET A 241 0.41 -0.70 -1.97
CA MET A 241 0.37 0.47 -1.11
C MET A 241 1.46 1.48 -1.47
N PRO A 242 1.22 2.78 -1.21
CA PRO A 242 2.22 3.80 -1.40
C PRO A 242 3.33 3.68 -0.35
N ALA A 243 4.52 4.11 -0.74
CA ALA A 243 5.68 4.19 0.13
C ALA A 243 6.41 5.52 -0.05
N VAL A 244 6.96 6.05 1.04
CA VAL A 244 7.89 7.18 1.06
C VAL A 244 9.22 6.70 1.59
N GLU A 245 10.30 6.99 0.89
CA GLU A 245 11.66 6.66 1.31
C GLU A 245 12.33 7.87 1.96
N ILE A 246 12.99 7.63 3.10
CA ILE A 246 13.69 8.66 3.85
C ILE A 246 15.14 8.25 4.09
N VAL A 247 16.05 9.17 3.77
CA VAL A 247 17.44 9.12 4.24
C VAL A 247 17.62 10.19 5.30
N SER A 248 17.77 9.76 6.54
CA SER A 248 17.90 10.63 7.71
C SER A 248 19.36 10.97 8.02
N LYS A 249 19.55 11.90 8.99
CA LYS A 249 20.86 12.35 9.48
C LYS A 249 21.75 12.95 8.38
N VAL A 250 21.15 13.65 7.42
CA VAL A 250 21.91 14.28 6.31
C VAL A 250 22.87 15.36 6.80
N ASP A 251 22.68 15.88 8.00
CA ASP A 251 23.60 16.78 8.68
C ASP A 251 24.96 16.14 8.98
N GLN A 252 25.04 14.81 9.11
CA GLN A 252 26.29 14.08 9.30
C GLN A 252 27.08 13.88 8.01
N ASN A 253 26.43 13.91 6.84
CA ASN A 253 27.07 13.81 5.53
C ASN A 253 26.30 14.59 4.45
N PRO A 254 26.50 15.91 4.33
CA PRO A 254 25.76 16.76 3.41
C PRO A 254 25.95 16.43 1.92
N SER A 255 26.95 15.63 1.55
CA SER A 255 27.20 15.25 0.16
C SER A 255 26.35 14.06 -0.34
N VAL A 256 25.62 13.38 0.54
CA VAL A 256 24.82 12.20 0.19
C VAL A 256 23.66 12.52 -0.77
N PRO A 257 22.89 13.61 -0.61
CA PRO A 257 21.83 13.94 -1.56
C PRO A 257 22.27 14.04 -3.01
N ALA A 258 23.48 14.55 -3.25
CA ALA A 258 24.05 14.66 -4.60
C ALA A 258 24.46 13.30 -5.22
N LYS A 259 24.73 12.29 -4.39
CA LYS A 259 25.17 10.94 -4.82
C LYS A 259 24.01 9.96 -5.01
N VAL A 260 22.91 10.17 -4.30
CA VAL A 260 21.72 9.31 -4.32
C VAL A 260 20.62 10.02 -5.10
N GLY A 261 20.84 10.24 -6.40
CA GLY A 261 19.93 11.04 -7.23
C GLY A 261 18.54 10.45 -7.46
N THR A 262 18.33 9.15 -7.22
CA THR A 262 17.03 8.48 -7.42
C THR A 262 16.77 7.46 -6.32
N SER A 263 15.49 7.22 -6.06
CA SER A 263 15.03 6.17 -5.15
C SER A 263 15.64 4.81 -5.51
N PRO A 264 16.18 4.05 -4.55
CA PRO A 264 16.56 2.65 -4.75
C PRO A 264 15.42 1.79 -5.32
N LEU A 265 14.17 2.18 -5.07
CA LEU A 265 13.00 1.54 -5.66
C LEU A 265 12.74 1.96 -7.11
N ASN A 266 13.52 2.87 -7.71
CA ASN A 266 13.30 3.46 -9.05
C ASN A 266 11.87 4.01 -9.25
N ARG A 267 11.16 4.38 -8.18
CA ARG A 267 9.72 4.65 -8.19
C ARG A 267 9.30 5.87 -7.38
N GLY A 268 10.21 6.79 -7.15
CA GLY A 268 9.91 8.01 -6.41
C GLY A 268 11.14 8.80 -6.01
N GLU A 269 10.90 9.94 -5.41
CA GLU A 269 11.95 10.79 -4.85
C GLU A 269 12.19 10.39 -3.40
N VAL A 270 13.47 10.36 -3.02
CA VAL A 270 13.90 10.12 -1.64
C VAL A 270 13.85 11.44 -0.88
N VAL A 271 13.25 11.46 0.29
CA VAL A 271 13.28 12.61 1.20
C VAL A 271 14.58 12.57 2.01
N PHE A 272 15.41 13.58 1.84
CA PHE A 272 16.63 13.75 2.62
C PHE A 272 16.36 14.65 3.81
N MET A 273 16.55 14.13 5.04
CA MET A 273 16.15 14.87 6.22
C MET A 273 17.13 14.80 7.39
N SER A 274 17.05 15.83 8.24
CA SER A 274 17.55 15.80 9.60
C SER A 274 16.42 16.18 10.55
N ALA A 275 15.81 15.20 11.18
CA ALA A 275 14.70 15.43 12.11
C ALA A 275 15.14 16.32 13.29
N GLU A 276 16.39 16.19 13.75
CA GLU A 276 16.96 16.98 14.82
C GLU A 276 17.05 18.46 14.45
N LYS A 277 17.54 18.77 13.25
CA LYS A 277 17.68 20.13 12.73
C LYS A 277 16.42 20.67 12.04
N GLY A 278 15.38 19.88 11.92
CA GLY A 278 14.13 20.27 11.26
C GLY A 278 14.20 20.34 9.72
N VAL A 279 15.30 19.87 9.11
CA VAL A 279 15.48 19.86 7.65
C VAL A 279 14.64 18.73 7.03
N GLY A 280 13.94 19.03 5.92
CA GLY A 280 13.16 18.04 5.14
C GLY A 280 11.82 17.62 5.78
N ILE A 281 11.42 18.21 6.92
CA ILE A 281 10.16 17.83 7.60
C ILE A 281 8.93 18.21 6.79
N GLU A 282 8.87 19.41 6.24
CA GLU A 282 7.72 19.85 5.43
C GLU A 282 7.65 19.08 4.10
N GLU A 283 8.80 18.77 3.48
CA GLU A 283 8.86 17.91 2.31
C GLU A 283 8.34 16.50 2.62
N PHE A 284 8.72 15.93 3.76
CA PHE A 284 8.19 14.65 4.23
C PHE A 284 6.66 14.67 4.38
N LYS A 285 6.11 15.69 5.06
CA LYS A 285 4.66 15.83 5.23
C LYS A 285 3.94 15.91 3.88
N GLU A 286 4.51 16.69 2.95
CA GLU A 286 3.95 16.82 1.59
C GLU A 286 4.00 15.50 0.82
N LYS A 287 5.12 14.74 0.89
CA LYS A 287 5.24 13.42 0.25
C LYS A 287 4.28 12.39 0.85
N VAL A 288 4.07 12.41 2.16
CA VAL A 288 3.07 11.56 2.82
C VAL A 288 1.66 11.93 2.34
N TRP A 289 1.33 13.22 2.28
CA TRP A 289 0.05 13.70 1.76
C TRP A 289 -0.21 13.22 0.33
N GLN A 290 0.76 13.42 -0.57
CA GLN A 290 0.68 12.98 -1.96
C GLN A 290 0.54 11.46 -2.08
N GLY A 291 1.35 10.71 -1.32
CA GLY A 291 1.30 9.25 -1.31
C GLY A 291 -0.02 8.68 -0.80
N LEU A 292 -0.63 9.31 0.20
CA LEU A 292 -1.94 8.93 0.69
C LEU A 292 -3.06 9.19 -0.33
N GLY A 293 -2.84 10.07 -1.30
CA GLY A 293 -3.84 10.42 -2.31
C GLY A 293 -5.13 10.95 -1.70
N LEU A 294 -5.03 11.70 -0.60
CA LEU A 294 -6.18 12.31 0.06
C LEU A 294 -6.51 13.65 -0.58
N VAL A 295 -7.79 14.01 -0.55
CA VAL A 295 -8.32 15.28 -1.02
C VAL A 295 -9.33 15.83 -0.02
N ARG A 296 -9.40 17.16 0.04
CA ARG A 296 -10.34 17.91 0.85
C ARG A 296 -11.55 18.27 0.01
N VAL A 297 -12.71 17.88 0.46
CA VAL A 297 -14.00 18.26 -0.16
C VAL A 297 -14.79 19.09 0.83
N TYR A 298 -15.21 20.28 0.44
CA TYR A 298 -15.98 21.20 1.25
C TYR A 298 -17.45 21.15 0.85
N LEU A 299 -18.31 20.93 1.82
CA LEU A 299 -19.75 20.87 1.57
C LEU A 299 -20.36 22.26 1.66
N LYS A 300 -21.19 22.61 0.67
CA LYS A 300 -22.00 23.83 0.69
C LYS A 300 -23.42 23.52 1.15
N LYS A 301 -23.99 24.37 1.96
CA LYS A 301 -25.38 24.26 2.43
C LYS A 301 -26.38 24.60 1.34
N ASP A 302 -26.03 25.53 0.48
CA ASP A 302 -26.84 25.98 -0.65
C ASP A 302 -25.94 26.31 -1.85
N ARG A 303 -26.57 26.60 -3.00
CA ARG A 303 -25.86 26.84 -4.26
C ARG A 303 -25.12 28.18 -4.32
N THR A 304 -25.55 29.16 -3.57
CA THR A 304 -25.06 30.54 -3.61
C THR A 304 -24.17 30.89 -2.43
N GLY A 305 -24.32 30.22 -1.29
CA GLY A 305 -23.55 30.43 -0.08
C GLY A 305 -22.09 30.01 -0.20
N GLU A 306 -21.31 30.33 0.81
CA GLU A 306 -19.91 29.91 0.93
C GLU A 306 -19.82 28.49 1.51
N ALA A 307 -18.78 27.74 1.13
CA ALA A 307 -18.48 26.45 1.72
C ALA A 307 -17.84 26.64 3.11
N ASP A 308 -18.20 25.77 4.06
CA ASP A 308 -17.49 25.73 5.34
C ASP A 308 -16.10 25.11 5.14
N LYS A 309 -15.08 25.95 5.22
CA LYS A 309 -13.68 25.53 5.03
C LYS A 309 -12.98 25.06 6.30
N LYS A 310 -13.69 25.11 7.46
CA LYS A 310 -13.10 24.72 8.74
C LYS A 310 -13.00 23.20 8.89
N GLU A 311 -13.98 22.46 8.38
CA GLU A 311 -14.06 21.01 8.49
C GLU A 311 -14.24 20.36 7.12
N PRO A 312 -13.14 20.15 6.35
CA PRO A 312 -13.21 19.46 5.10
C PRO A 312 -13.57 17.99 5.29
N LEU A 313 -14.37 17.44 4.39
CA LEU A 313 -14.49 15.99 4.27
C LEU A 313 -13.24 15.44 3.60
N ILE A 314 -12.52 14.57 4.30
CA ILE A 314 -11.30 13.93 3.79
C ILE A 314 -11.65 12.61 3.11
N ILE A 315 -11.26 12.46 1.84
CA ILE A 315 -11.56 11.27 1.04
C ILE A 315 -10.42 10.98 0.07
N LYS A 316 -10.34 9.76 -0.47
CA LYS A 316 -9.34 9.41 -1.52
C LYS A 316 -9.65 10.14 -2.83
N ASN A 317 -8.62 10.55 -3.55
CA ASN A 317 -8.75 11.21 -4.86
C ASN A 317 -9.33 10.29 -5.96
N THR A 318 -9.42 9.01 -5.70
CA THR A 318 -10.07 8.02 -6.57
C THR A 318 -11.57 7.89 -6.30
N ALA A 319 -12.08 8.56 -5.28
CA ALA A 319 -13.50 8.55 -4.95
C ALA A 319 -14.31 9.39 -5.95
N THR A 320 -15.58 9.05 -6.06
CA THR A 320 -16.58 9.82 -6.83
C THR A 320 -17.49 10.61 -5.89
N LEU A 321 -18.30 11.51 -6.43
CA LEU A 321 -19.31 12.23 -5.66
C LEU A 321 -20.33 11.29 -5.02
N ASP A 322 -20.62 10.13 -5.64
CA ASP A 322 -21.42 9.07 -5.02
C ASP A 322 -20.73 8.52 -3.75
N GLY A 323 -19.41 8.37 -3.78
CA GLY A 323 -18.60 8.01 -2.61
C GLY A 323 -18.63 9.07 -1.51
N VAL A 324 -18.64 10.36 -1.88
CA VAL A 324 -18.82 11.47 -0.92
C VAL A 324 -20.16 11.36 -0.22
N LEU A 325 -21.24 11.20 -0.98
CA LEU A 325 -22.60 11.06 -0.42
C LEU A 325 -22.71 9.87 0.54
N LYS A 326 -22.20 8.71 0.15
CA LYS A 326 -22.19 7.51 1.01
C LYS A 326 -21.42 7.72 2.32
N ARG A 327 -20.36 8.53 2.30
CA ARG A 327 -19.58 8.84 3.49
C ARG A 327 -20.32 9.82 4.43
N ILE A 328 -21.14 10.70 3.89
CA ILE A 328 -21.97 11.62 4.68
C ILE A 328 -23.15 10.86 5.28
N SER A 329 -23.94 10.21 4.46
CA SER A 329 -25.08 9.40 4.87
C SER A 329 -25.56 8.53 3.71
N ASN A 330 -25.76 7.25 3.96
CA ASN A 330 -26.37 6.35 2.97
C ASN A 330 -27.80 6.76 2.60
N GLN A 331 -28.54 7.39 3.53
CA GLN A 331 -29.92 7.85 3.29
C GLN A 331 -29.99 9.09 2.39
N MET A 332 -28.99 9.97 2.44
CA MET A 332 -28.98 11.18 1.58
C MET A 332 -28.86 10.84 0.09
N ARG A 333 -28.36 9.65 -0.26
CA ARG A 333 -28.19 9.25 -1.67
C ARG A 333 -29.51 9.20 -2.42
N ASP A 334 -30.60 8.76 -1.78
CA ASP A 334 -31.92 8.60 -2.38
C ASP A 334 -32.66 9.94 -2.50
N ASP A 335 -32.29 10.94 -1.68
CA ASP A 335 -32.91 12.26 -1.63
C ASP A 335 -32.27 13.29 -2.55
N VAL A 336 -31.09 12.97 -3.14
CA VAL A 336 -30.29 13.90 -3.95
C VAL A 336 -30.34 13.56 -5.43
N GLY A 337 -30.85 14.50 -6.25
CA GLY A 337 -30.95 14.34 -7.70
C GLY A 337 -29.80 14.96 -8.48
N LYS A 338 -29.13 15.97 -7.94
CA LYS A 338 -28.13 16.77 -8.67
C LYS A 338 -26.92 17.08 -7.80
N ALA A 339 -25.76 17.20 -8.46
CA ALA A 339 -24.52 17.63 -7.83
C ALA A 339 -23.92 18.82 -8.59
N TYR A 340 -23.51 19.83 -7.84
CA TYR A 340 -22.86 21.04 -8.39
C TYR A 340 -21.50 21.23 -7.74
N ILE A 341 -20.51 21.58 -8.56
CA ILE A 341 -19.11 21.72 -8.11
C ILE A 341 -18.52 23.08 -8.39
N TRP A 342 -17.56 23.45 -7.53
CA TRP A 342 -16.70 24.63 -7.67
C TRP A 342 -15.26 24.21 -7.38
N GLY A 343 -14.31 24.94 -7.92
CA GLY A 343 -12.89 24.75 -7.69
C GLY A 343 -12.11 24.53 -8.98
N LYS A 344 -10.84 24.19 -8.83
CA LYS A 344 -9.81 24.20 -9.89
C LYS A 344 -10.16 23.37 -11.14
N ASN A 345 -10.85 22.23 -10.98
CA ASN A 345 -11.17 21.32 -12.08
C ASN A 345 -12.63 21.46 -12.56
N ALA A 346 -13.38 22.41 -12.02
CA ALA A 346 -14.69 22.78 -12.59
C ALA A 346 -14.48 23.68 -13.82
N ARG A 347 -15.25 23.45 -14.88
CA ARG A 347 -15.20 24.29 -16.10
C ARG A 347 -15.69 25.71 -15.83
N PHE A 348 -16.65 25.85 -14.91
CA PHE A 348 -17.18 27.11 -14.41
C PHE A 348 -17.77 26.89 -13.01
N PRO A 349 -17.83 27.93 -12.17
CA PRO A 349 -18.40 27.83 -10.84
C PRO A 349 -19.86 27.36 -10.86
N GLY A 350 -20.19 26.35 -10.04
CA GLY A 350 -21.53 25.78 -9.99
C GLY A 350 -21.87 24.86 -11.16
N GLN A 351 -20.87 24.26 -11.79
CA GLN A 351 -21.06 23.25 -12.83
C GLN A 351 -21.85 22.05 -12.29
N GLU A 352 -22.93 21.70 -12.97
CA GLU A 352 -23.65 20.44 -12.72
C GLU A 352 -22.87 19.27 -13.29
N VAL A 353 -22.68 18.22 -12.49
CA VAL A 353 -21.91 17.02 -12.85
C VAL A 353 -22.60 15.75 -12.40
N SER A 354 -22.24 14.62 -13.02
CA SER A 354 -22.74 13.30 -12.60
C SER A 354 -22.16 12.86 -11.27
N PHE A 355 -22.83 11.95 -10.56
CA PHE A 355 -22.33 11.35 -9.32
C PHE A 355 -21.07 10.50 -9.49
N ASN A 356 -20.74 10.09 -10.74
CA ASN A 356 -19.51 9.39 -11.07
C ASN A 356 -18.30 10.33 -11.27
N PHE A 357 -18.50 11.65 -11.14
CA PHE A 357 -17.42 12.62 -11.24
C PHE A 357 -16.41 12.40 -10.11
N LEU A 358 -15.10 12.33 -10.47
CA LEU A 358 -14.02 12.15 -9.51
C LEU A 358 -13.79 13.40 -8.68
N VAL A 359 -13.57 13.21 -7.40
CA VAL A 359 -13.23 14.33 -6.51
C VAL A 359 -11.80 14.83 -6.75
N PHE A 360 -11.55 16.10 -6.41
CA PHE A 360 -10.24 16.73 -6.44
C PHE A 360 -10.02 17.59 -5.19
N ASP A 361 -8.77 17.89 -4.88
CA ASP A 361 -8.44 18.65 -3.69
C ASP A 361 -9.00 20.09 -3.75
N GLU A 362 -9.53 20.55 -2.63
CA GLU A 362 -10.23 21.83 -2.46
C GLU A 362 -11.52 21.98 -3.29
N MET A 363 -12.14 20.84 -3.68
CA MET A 363 -13.45 20.86 -4.29
C MET A 363 -14.51 21.36 -3.32
N GLU A 364 -15.31 22.32 -3.76
CA GLU A 364 -16.56 22.64 -3.08
C GLU A 364 -17.71 21.94 -3.78
N VAL A 365 -18.63 21.36 -3.05
CA VAL A 365 -19.78 20.63 -3.62
C VAL A 365 -21.07 20.97 -2.92
N TYR A 366 -22.12 21.14 -3.72
CA TYR A 366 -23.51 21.24 -3.29
C TYR A 366 -24.31 20.10 -3.87
N PHE A 367 -25.05 19.42 -3.01
CA PHE A 367 -25.98 18.37 -3.39
C PHE A 367 -27.42 18.90 -3.32
N GLY A 368 -28.10 18.97 -4.47
CA GLY A 368 -29.47 19.43 -4.63
C GLY A 368 -30.47 18.32 -4.87
N ARG A 369 -31.73 18.56 -4.51
CA ARG A 369 -32.85 17.68 -4.83
C ARG A 369 -33.27 17.78 -6.28
#